data_a7bd273d91db2606306c0370d06461db
#
_entry.id   a7bd273d91db2606306c0370d06461db
#
_cell.length_a   1.000
_cell.length_b   1.000
_cell.length_c   1.000
_cell.angle_alpha   90.00
_cell.angle_beta   90.00
_cell.angle_gamma   90.00
#
_symmetry.space_group_name_H-M   'P 1'
#
loop_
_entity.id
_entity.type
_entity.pdbx_description
1 polymer ?
#
loop_
_entity_poly.entity_id
_entity_poly.type
_entity_poly.pdbx_seq_one_letter_code
_entity_poly.pdbx_strand_id
1 'polypeptide(L)'
;MKKTFAILASLLTVSAFSLRAQEDKQIFNHLAVAPTIGFDGIGAEAITTITPYLQLHAGIAMMLPYIPINGSSIKAIPETIDINGNTRQLRNNISAVASLNSLSGNLLLDIFPGKNTSFHFTVGLYFADPKLLAVDVDASKVLKQDEYASYYIQLNQNNPQSRISSDAQGHIKADLSYNVVRPYFGIGFGRGIRSDKRVSTTVDLGVVYAGNPKLQSYDYTLSAEGKPVVFTSAMLDNKDNGIIDKFCKIPILPVVKVNIYIRIF
;
A
#
# COMPACT_ATOMS: atom_id res chain seq x y z
N MET A 1 2.93 -18.06 -1.28
CA MET A 1 3.81 -16.91 -1.03
C MET A 1 5.28 -17.27 -0.82
N LYS A 2 5.66 -18.20 0.09
CA LYS A 2 7.08 -18.60 0.28
C LYS A 2 7.77 -19.16 -0.98
N LYS A 3 7.04 -19.86 -1.86
CA LYS A 3 7.60 -20.44 -3.11
C LYS A 3 7.87 -19.40 -4.20
N THR A 4 7.10 -18.33 -4.28
CA THR A 4 7.29 -17.24 -5.28
C THR A 4 8.49 -16.37 -4.94
N PHE A 5 8.76 -16.15 -3.67
CA PHE A 5 9.94 -15.40 -3.21
C PHE A 5 11.25 -16.17 -3.48
N ALA A 6 11.23 -17.50 -3.30
CA ALA A 6 12.38 -18.36 -3.60
C ALA A 6 12.73 -18.39 -5.10
N ILE A 7 11.73 -18.34 -5.98
CA ILE A 7 11.94 -18.30 -7.44
C ILE A 7 12.53 -16.95 -7.86
N LEU A 8 12.08 -15.84 -7.29
CA LEU A 8 12.63 -14.52 -7.59
C LEU A 8 14.08 -14.38 -7.09
N ALA A 9 14.37 -14.88 -5.89
CA ALA A 9 15.73 -14.91 -5.35
C ALA A 9 16.67 -15.81 -6.16
N SER A 10 16.19 -16.95 -6.66
CA SER A 10 16.99 -17.85 -7.52
C SER A 10 17.24 -17.26 -8.92
N LEU A 11 16.31 -16.51 -9.50
CA LEU A 11 16.52 -15.81 -10.77
C LEU A 11 17.57 -14.69 -10.64
N LEU A 12 17.59 -13.96 -9.52
CA LEU A 12 18.60 -12.94 -9.24
C LEU A 12 20.00 -13.55 -9.04
N THR A 13 20.11 -14.74 -8.45
CA THR A 13 21.41 -15.43 -8.27
C THR A 13 21.94 -16.04 -9.56
N VAL A 14 21.08 -16.57 -10.43
CA VAL A 14 21.49 -17.15 -11.72
C VAL A 14 21.99 -16.07 -12.70
N SER A 15 21.37 -14.88 -12.69
CA SER A 15 21.85 -13.77 -13.52
C SER A 15 23.22 -13.20 -13.09
N ALA A 16 23.57 -13.28 -11.81
CA ALA A 16 24.85 -12.83 -11.29
C ALA A 16 26.04 -13.76 -11.72
N PHE A 17 25.76 -15.03 -11.97
CA PHE A 17 26.80 -15.99 -12.39
C PHE A 17 27.10 -16.01 -13.90
N SER A 18 26.15 -15.60 -14.73
CA SER A 18 26.32 -15.63 -16.20
C SER A 18 27.07 -14.41 -16.78
N LEU A 19 27.39 -13.42 -15.96
CA LEU A 19 27.99 -12.15 -16.40
C LEU A 19 29.52 -12.12 -16.40
N ARG A 20 30.20 -13.24 -16.13
CA ARG A 20 31.67 -13.33 -16.16
C ARG A 20 32.30 -13.55 -17.54
N ALA A 21 31.55 -13.58 -18.61
CA ALA A 21 32.03 -13.97 -19.93
C ALA A 21 31.68 -12.96 -21.02
N GLN A 22 32.02 -11.68 -20.82
CA GLN A 22 32.17 -10.76 -21.95
C GLN A 22 33.06 -9.59 -21.54
N GLU A 23 34.32 -9.64 -21.95
CA GLU A 23 35.21 -8.50 -22.02
C GLU A 23 34.58 -7.41 -22.91
N ASP A 24 34.71 -6.13 -22.47
CA ASP A 24 34.48 -4.90 -23.21
C ASP A 24 33.09 -4.26 -23.28
N LYS A 25 32.12 -4.62 -22.46
CA LYS A 25 31.02 -3.68 -22.12
C LYS A 25 30.80 -3.72 -20.62
N GLN A 26 31.20 -2.65 -19.94
CA GLN A 26 31.06 -2.50 -18.49
C GLN A 26 29.59 -2.31 -18.07
N ILE A 27 28.82 -3.40 -18.17
CA ILE A 27 27.47 -3.48 -17.62
C ILE A 27 27.63 -3.86 -16.15
N PHE A 28 26.89 -3.19 -15.25
CA PHE A 28 26.93 -3.41 -13.79
C PHE A 28 28.29 -3.15 -13.11
N ASN A 29 29.07 -2.22 -13.64
CA ASN A 29 30.39 -1.89 -13.12
C ASN A 29 30.36 -1.00 -11.86
N HIS A 30 29.19 -0.49 -11.47
CA HIS A 30 28.99 0.31 -10.27
C HIS A 30 27.76 -0.16 -9.51
N LEU A 31 27.89 -0.23 -8.20
CA LEU A 31 26.79 -0.52 -7.28
C LEU A 31 26.73 0.57 -6.20
N ALA A 32 25.56 1.09 -5.95
CA ALA A 32 25.29 1.92 -4.80
C ALA A 32 24.09 1.39 -4.02
N VAL A 33 24.06 1.69 -2.74
CA VAL A 33 22.93 1.38 -1.85
C VAL A 33 22.44 2.66 -1.19
N ALA A 34 21.15 2.71 -0.90
CA ALA A 34 20.51 3.85 -0.28
C ALA A 34 19.52 3.45 0.79
N PRO A 35 19.48 4.11 1.95
CA PRO A 35 18.24 4.25 2.69
C PRO A 35 17.26 5.09 1.87
N THR A 36 15.99 4.72 1.92
CA THR A 36 14.92 5.38 1.20
C THR A 36 13.83 5.82 2.17
N ILE A 37 13.24 6.96 1.88
CA ILE A 37 12.04 7.43 2.55
C ILE A 37 11.05 7.92 1.49
N GLY A 38 9.81 7.47 1.59
CA GLY A 38 8.81 7.80 0.60
C GLY A 38 7.38 7.58 1.09
N PHE A 39 6.46 7.74 0.18
CA PHE A 39 5.03 7.47 0.44
C PHE A 39 4.77 5.98 0.74
N ASP A 40 5.63 5.09 0.26
CA ASP A 40 5.64 3.65 0.56
C ASP A 40 6.34 3.28 1.87
N GLY A 41 6.80 4.28 2.64
CA GLY A 41 7.41 4.14 3.96
C GLY A 41 8.92 4.36 3.97
N ILE A 42 9.59 3.65 4.88
CA ILE A 42 11.05 3.61 5.00
C ILE A 42 11.58 2.30 4.43
N GLY A 43 12.72 2.36 3.76
CA GLY A 43 13.26 1.18 3.10
C GLY A 43 14.74 1.28 2.76
N ALA A 44 15.16 0.36 1.92
CA ALA A 44 16.50 0.32 1.35
C ALA A 44 16.41 -0.03 -0.13
N GLU A 45 17.32 0.54 -0.91
CA GLU A 45 17.38 0.36 -2.35
C GLU A 45 18.81 0.14 -2.79
N ALA A 46 19.00 -0.74 -3.77
CA ALA A 46 20.24 -0.93 -4.48
C ALA A 46 20.07 -0.45 -5.92
N ILE A 47 21.10 0.21 -6.45
CA ILE A 47 21.10 0.73 -7.81
C ILE A 47 22.39 0.33 -8.52
N THR A 48 22.26 0.01 -9.80
CA THR A 48 23.42 -0.29 -10.66
C THR A 48 23.29 0.40 -12.02
N THR A 49 24.42 0.65 -12.65
CA THR A 49 24.49 1.27 -13.98
C THR A 49 24.50 0.20 -15.06
N ILE A 50 23.51 0.24 -15.97
CA ILE A 50 23.50 -0.62 -17.18
C ILE A 50 24.25 0.06 -18.31
N THR A 51 23.95 1.35 -18.53
CA THR A 51 24.61 2.22 -19.50
C THR A 51 24.70 3.63 -18.95
N PRO A 52 25.46 4.55 -19.57
CA PRO A 52 25.43 5.96 -19.14
C PRO A 52 24.04 6.63 -19.18
N TYR A 53 23.07 6.01 -19.84
CA TYR A 53 21.70 6.50 -19.97
C TYR A 53 20.68 5.70 -19.16
N LEU A 54 21.10 4.57 -18.57
CA LEU A 54 20.18 3.64 -17.90
C LEU A 54 20.76 3.21 -16.54
N GLN A 55 19.95 3.36 -15.49
CA GLN A 55 20.24 2.82 -14.16
C GLN A 55 19.08 1.92 -13.70
N LEU A 56 19.40 0.77 -13.11
CA LEU A 56 18.44 -0.19 -12.62
C LEU A 56 18.42 -0.14 -11.10
N HIS A 57 17.23 -0.05 -10.54
CA HIS A 57 16.98 -0.04 -9.10
C HIS A 57 16.24 -1.29 -8.66
N ALA A 58 16.57 -1.79 -7.49
CA ALA A 58 15.79 -2.79 -6.78
C ALA A 58 15.73 -2.43 -5.31
N GLY A 59 14.54 -2.37 -4.75
CA GLY A 59 14.35 -1.91 -3.39
C GLY A 59 13.24 -2.63 -2.65
N ILE A 60 13.26 -2.44 -1.34
CA ILE A 60 12.19 -2.86 -0.42
C ILE A 60 11.86 -1.68 0.48
N ALA A 61 10.57 -1.51 0.80
CA ALA A 61 10.11 -0.52 1.74
C ALA A 61 8.98 -1.07 2.60
N MET A 62 8.85 -0.53 3.80
CA MET A 62 7.81 -0.91 4.75
C MET A 62 7.13 0.34 5.30
N MET A 63 5.81 0.34 5.22
CA MET A 63 4.96 1.36 5.81
C MET A 63 4.49 0.87 7.18
N LEU A 64 4.70 1.67 8.21
CA LEU A 64 4.46 1.29 9.61
C LEU A 64 3.39 2.10 10.33
N PRO A 65 2.75 3.16 9.79
CA PRO A 65 1.92 3.98 10.63
C PRO A 65 0.65 3.26 11.08
N TYR A 66 0.53 3.24 12.39
CA TYR A 66 -0.67 2.93 13.13
C TYR A 66 -1.34 4.27 13.48
N ILE A 67 -2.50 4.53 12.93
CA ILE A 67 -3.20 5.80 13.10
C ILE A 67 -4.46 5.58 13.94
N PRO A 68 -4.48 6.01 15.21
CA PRO A 68 -5.71 6.01 15.98
C PRO A 68 -6.68 7.03 15.37
N ILE A 69 -7.90 6.60 15.12
CA ILE A 69 -8.97 7.46 14.60
C ILE A 69 -10.07 7.53 15.65
N ASN A 70 -10.45 8.76 16.03
CA ASN A 70 -11.61 8.93 16.86
C ASN A 70 -12.89 8.61 16.08
N GLY A 71 -13.82 7.87 16.65
CA GLY A 71 -15.08 7.51 16.03
C GLY A 71 -15.88 8.70 15.50
N SER A 72 -15.74 9.86 16.12
CA SER A 72 -16.32 11.13 15.68
C SER A 72 -15.87 11.56 14.27
N SER A 73 -14.71 11.11 13.81
CA SER A 73 -14.19 11.39 12.46
C SER A 73 -14.75 10.47 11.38
N ILE A 74 -15.42 9.39 11.75
CA ILE A 74 -15.94 8.38 10.82
C ILE A 74 -17.44 8.63 10.59
N LYS A 75 -17.77 9.42 9.58
CA LYS A 75 -19.17 9.77 9.26
C LYS A 75 -20.06 8.56 8.89
N ALA A 76 -19.48 7.46 8.47
CA ALA A 76 -20.21 6.22 8.17
C ALA A 76 -20.78 5.55 9.44
N ILE A 77 -20.26 5.88 10.63
CA ILE A 77 -20.78 5.39 11.91
C ILE A 77 -21.93 6.31 12.34
N PRO A 78 -23.13 5.77 12.58
CA PRO A 78 -24.26 6.57 13.06
C PRO A 78 -23.94 7.21 14.43
N GLU A 79 -24.52 8.36 14.70
CA GLU A 79 -24.31 9.08 15.97
C GLU A 79 -24.86 8.28 17.15
N THR A 80 -26.02 7.69 16.94
CA THR A 80 -26.74 6.91 17.93
C THR A 80 -27.13 5.56 17.38
N ILE A 81 -27.30 4.60 18.25
CA ILE A 81 -27.86 3.29 17.96
C ILE A 81 -29.03 3.04 18.90
N ASP A 82 -30.11 2.49 18.38
CA ASP A 82 -31.22 2.00 19.17
C ASP A 82 -31.17 0.46 19.23
N ILE A 83 -31.04 -0.07 20.45
CA ILE A 83 -31.05 -1.50 20.70
C ILE A 83 -32.08 -1.76 21.76
N ASN A 84 -33.11 -2.52 21.39
CA ASN A 84 -34.23 -2.90 22.27
C ASN A 84 -34.92 -1.70 22.95
N GLY A 85 -35.11 -0.59 22.20
CA GLY A 85 -35.74 0.62 22.71
C GLY A 85 -34.82 1.52 23.55
N ASN A 86 -33.54 1.20 23.64
CA ASN A 86 -32.53 2.03 24.34
C ASN A 86 -31.61 2.70 23.34
N THR A 87 -31.76 4.02 23.21
CA THR A 87 -30.87 4.83 22.38
C THR A 87 -29.55 5.09 23.10
N ARG A 88 -28.44 4.71 22.48
CA ARG A 88 -27.07 4.93 22.99
C ARG A 88 -26.26 5.78 22.02
N GLN A 89 -25.41 6.63 22.57
CA GLN A 89 -24.41 7.39 21.80
C GLN A 89 -23.32 6.43 21.32
N LEU A 90 -23.21 6.26 20.00
CA LEU A 90 -22.29 5.31 19.39
C LEU A 90 -20.98 6.00 18.95
N ARG A 91 -21.08 6.98 18.04
CA ARG A 91 -19.92 7.59 17.35
C ARG A 91 -18.88 8.17 18.29
N ASN A 92 -19.30 8.83 19.36
CA ASN A 92 -18.38 9.47 20.29
C ASN A 92 -17.67 8.51 21.26
N ASN A 93 -18.21 7.30 21.42
CA ASN A 93 -17.71 6.30 22.36
C ASN A 93 -16.97 5.14 21.66
N ILE A 94 -16.87 5.17 20.33
CA ILE A 94 -16.15 4.18 19.54
C ILE A 94 -14.71 4.66 19.34
N SER A 95 -13.78 3.74 19.51
CA SER A 95 -12.40 3.89 19.04
C SER A 95 -12.19 3.12 17.74
N ALA A 96 -11.51 3.74 16.80
CA ALA A 96 -11.12 3.10 15.56
C ALA A 96 -9.62 3.22 15.34
N VAL A 97 -9.08 2.23 14.68
CA VAL A 97 -7.68 2.17 14.32
C VAL A 97 -7.56 1.93 12.83
N ALA A 98 -6.83 2.80 12.16
CA ALA A 98 -6.40 2.57 10.79
C ALA A 98 -4.93 2.15 10.79
N SER A 99 -4.63 1.02 10.25
CA SER A 99 -3.27 0.54 10.07
C SER A 99 -2.90 0.50 8.59
N LEU A 100 -1.80 1.19 8.27
CA LEU A 100 -1.17 1.19 6.96
C LEU A 100 0.06 0.27 7.03
N ASN A 101 -0.17 -1.03 7.16
CA ASN A 101 0.93 -2.00 7.21
C ASN A 101 1.09 -2.64 5.84
N SER A 102 2.08 -2.18 5.10
CA SER A 102 2.37 -2.70 3.76
C SER A 102 3.86 -2.89 3.58
N LEU A 103 4.25 -4.11 3.24
CA LEU A 103 5.58 -4.41 2.73
C LEU A 103 5.54 -4.30 1.21
N SER A 104 6.45 -3.52 0.63
CA SER A 104 6.59 -3.35 -0.80
C SER A 104 8.00 -3.67 -1.27
N GLY A 105 8.10 -4.18 -2.49
CA GLY A 105 9.34 -4.27 -3.25
C GLY A 105 9.18 -3.52 -4.56
N ASN A 106 10.28 -3.02 -5.12
CA ASN A 106 10.25 -2.38 -6.43
C ASN A 106 11.40 -2.86 -7.32
N LEU A 107 11.16 -2.81 -8.62
CA LEU A 107 12.15 -2.97 -9.66
C LEU A 107 11.92 -1.87 -10.70
N LEU A 108 12.83 -0.90 -10.76
CA LEU A 108 12.66 0.33 -11.51
C LEU A 108 13.84 0.55 -12.44
N LEU A 109 13.59 1.18 -13.58
CA LEU A 109 14.58 1.58 -14.57
C LEU A 109 14.52 3.08 -14.77
N ASP A 110 15.61 3.77 -14.48
CA ASP A 110 15.81 5.17 -14.79
C ASP A 110 16.37 5.34 -16.20
N ILE A 111 15.77 6.24 -16.94
CA ILE A 111 16.10 6.59 -18.33
C ILE A 111 16.53 8.05 -18.36
N PHE A 112 17.80 8.29 -18.57
CA PHE A 112 18.39 9.62 -18.64
C PHE A 112 18.45 10.12 -20.09
N PRO A 113 17.92 11.32 -20.42
CA PRO A 113 18.01 11.86 -21.78
C PRO A 113 19.44 12.23 -22.21
N GLY A 114 20.36 12.34 -21.26
CA GLY A 114 21.78 12.65 -21.54
C GLY A 114 22.74 12.02 -20.52
N LYS A 115 23.98 11.81 -20.93
CA LYS A 115 25.03 11.16 -20.09
C LYS A 115 25.25 11.87 -18.74
N ASN A 116 25.11 13.20 -18.70
CA ASN A 116 25.39 14.02 -17.51
C ASN A 116 24.15 14.72 -16.96
N THR A 117 22.95 14.36 -17.43
CA THR A 117 21.70 14.94 -16.92
C THR A 117 21.37 14.38 -15.55
N SER A 118 20.81 15.22 -14.69
CA SER A 118 20.21 14.79 -13.42
C SER A 118 18.72 14.44 -13.57
N PHE A 119 18.04 14.97 -14.57
CA PHE A 119 16.66 14.63 -14.86
C PHE A 119 16.57 13.24 -15.50
N HIS A 120 15.59 12.44 -15.07
CA HIS A 120 15.33 11.12 -15.63
C HIS A 120 13.84 10.79 -15.61
N PHE A 121 13.47 9.87 -16.48
CA PHE A 121 12.19 9.18 -16.43
C PHE A 121 12.40 7.84 -15.75
N THR A 122 11.45 7.43 -14.92
CA THR A 122 11.50 6.12 -14.24
C THR A 122 10.28 5.30 -14.63
N VAL A 123 10.53 4.06 -15.01
CA VAL A 123 9.48 3.07 -15.29
C VAL A 123 9.78 1.77 -14.55
N GLY A 124 8.76 1.02 -14.20
CA GLY A 124 8.99 -0.28 -13.57
C GLY A 124 7.78 -0.86 -12.89
N LEU A 125 8.03 -1.70 -11.90
CA LEU A 125 7.03 -2.45 -11.18
C LEU A 125 7.24 -2.32 -9.67
N TYR A 126 6.13 -2.13 -8.96
CA TYR A 126 6.04 -2.35 -7.53
C TYR A 126 5.34 -3.67 -7.24
N PHE A 127 5.77 -4.35 -6.22
CA PHE A 127 5.18 -5.56 -5.67
C PHE A 127 4.87 -5.27 -4.20
N ALA A 128 3.60 -5.21 -3.85
CA ALA A 128 3.22 -4.84 -2.50
C ALA A 128 2.12 -5.74 -1.96
N ASP A 129 2.01 -5.77 -0.63
CA ASP A 129 0.88 -6.43 -0.01
C ASP A 129 -0.44 -5.89 -0.60
N PRO A 130 -1.41 -6.76 -0.87
CA PRO A 130 -2.69 -6.31 -1.40
C PRO A 130 -3.42 -5.40 -0.42
N LYS A 131 -3.33 -5.63 0.89
CA LYS A 131 -3.95 -4.81 1.93
C LYS A 131 -3.14 -3.54 2.15
N LEU A 132 -3.66 -2.41 1.68
CA LEU A 132 -3.04 -1.11 1.91
C LEU A 132 -3.49 -0.50 3.23
N LEU A 133 -4.78 -0.62 3.54
CA LEU A 133 -5.40 -0.03 4.72
C LEU A 133 -6.28 -1.08 5.39
N ALA A 134 -6.08 -1.30 6.67
CA ALA A 134 -7.01 -2.04 7.51
C ALA A 134 -7.61 -1.09 8.55
N VAL A 135 -8.93 -1.12 8.69
CA VAL A 135 -9.68 -0.36 9.68
C VAL A 135 -10.31 -1.33 10.66
N ASP A 136 -10.06 -1.14 11.93
CA ASP A 136 -10.68 -1.87 13.03
C ASP A 136 -11.44 -0.87 13.92
N VAL A 137 -12.73 -1.07 14.03
CA VAL A 137 -13.63 -0.24 14.84
C VAL A 137 -14.05 -1.04 16.07
N ASP A 138 -13.64 -0.60 17.23
CA ASP A 138 -14.00 -1.21 18.52
C ASP A 138 -15.30 -0.59 19.05
N ALA A 139 -16.38 -1.37 18.97
CA ALA A 139 -17.69 -1.02 19.50
C ALA A 139 -17.98 -1.67 20.88
N SER A 140 -17.03 -2.42 21.44
CA SER A 140 -17.22 -3.16 22.71
C SER A 140 -17.53 -2.27 23.90
N LYS A 141 -17.15 -1.00 23.86
CA LYS A 141 -17.47 -0.01 24.92
C LYS A 141 -18.92 0.46 24.93
N VAL A 142 -19.64 0.26 23.82
CA VAL A 142 -21.03 0.74 23.65
C VAL A 142 -22.00 -0.42 23.64
N LEU A 143 -21.62 -1.52 22.99
CA LEU A 143 -22.43 -2.72 22.85
C LEU A 143 -22.14 -3.70 24.00
N LYS A 144 -23.16 -4.47 24.37
CA LYS A 144 -23.02 -5.61 25.27
C LYS A 144 -22.67 -6.86 24.45
N GLN A 145 -22.10 -7.87 25.10
CA GLN A 145 -21.65 -9.09 24.46
C GLN A 145 -22.78 -9.84 23.72
N ASP A 146 -24.00 -9.81 24.24
CA ASP A 146 -25.20 -10.40 23.63
C ASP A 146 -25.72 -9.61 22.42
N GLU A 147 -25.28 -8.35 22.27
CA GLU A 147 -25.67 -7.45 21.17
C GLU A 147 -24.71 -7.50 19.97
N TYR A 148 -23.47 -8.03 20.12
CA TYR A 148 -22.44 -8.00 19.09
C TYR A 148 -22.87 -8.66 17.78
N ALA A 149 -23.45 -9.86 17.86
CA ALA A 149 -23.89 -10.61 16.67
C ALA A 149 -25.02 -9.93 15.89
N SER A 150 -25.77 -9.04 16.53
CA SER A 150 -26.90 -8.33 15.94
C SER A 150 -26.52 -6.97 15.37
N TYR A 151 -25.29 -6.49 15.65
CA TYR A 151 -24.87 -5.18 15.23
C TYR A 151 -24.11 -5.21 13.91
N TYR A 152 -24.51 -4.32 13.00
CA TYR A 152 -23.84 -4.12 11.73
C TYR A 152 -23.90 -2.64 11.32
N ILE A 153 -22.92 -2.21 10.53
CA ILE A 153 -22.91 -0.91 9.84
C ILE A 153 -23.41 -1.12 8.42
N GLN A 154 -24.48 -0.43 8.05
CA GLN A 154 -25.00 -0.40 6.70
C GLN A 154 -24.25 0.67 5.88
N LEU A 155 -23.47 0.27 4.90
CA LEU A 155 -22.71 1.20 4.05
C LEU A 155 -23.58 1.88 3.00
N ASN A 156 -24.61 1.18 2.49
CA ASN A 156 -25.57 1.70 1.54
C ASN A 156 -26.99 1.30 1.98
N GLN A 157 -27.81 2.28 2.32
CA GLN A 157 -29.19 2.03 2.78
C GLN A 157 -30.06 1.37 1.72
N ASN A 158 -29.74 1.55 0.44
CA ASN A 158 -30.49 0.98 -0.68
C ASN A 158 -30.05 -0.45 -1.03
N ASN A 159 -28.97 -0.96 -0.41
CA ASN A 159 -28.46 -2.30 -0.67
C ASN A 159 -28.24 -3.07 0.64
N PRO A 160 -29.15 -3.99 1.00
CA PRO A 160 -29.03 -4.77 2.24
C PRO A 160 -27.77 -5.63 2.34
N GLN A 161 -27.13 -5.94 1.21
CA GLN A 161 -25.88 -6.73 1.18
C GLN A 161 -24.64 -5.88 1.49
N SER A 162 -24.77 -4.54 1.53
CA SER A 162 -23.68 -3.63 1.86
C SER A 162 -23.55 -3.40 3.37
N ARG A 163 -23.53 -4.47 4.14
CA ARG A 163 -23.40 -4.41 5.60
C ARG A 163 -22.07 -5.00 6.07
N ILE A 164 -21.53 -4.42 7.12
CA ILE A 164 -20.35 -4.89 7.84
C ILE A 164 -20.79 -5.26 9.26
N SER A 165 -20.68 -6.54 9.60
CA SER A 165 -21.10 -7.08 10.90
C SER A 165 -19.95 -7.00 11.90
N SER A 166 -20.27 -6.86 13.19
CA SER A 166 -19.27 -6.97 14.24
C SER A 166 -18.91 -8.45 14.50
N ASP A 167 -17.70 -8.68 14.98
CA ASP A 167 -17.25 -10.00 15.42
C ASP A 167 -17.73 -10.31 16.86
N ALA A 168 -17.37 -11.51 17.34
CA ALA A 168 -17.75 -11.96 18.69
C ALA A 168 -17.14 -11.12 19.83
N GLN A 169 -16.18 -10.26 19.53
CA GLN A 169 -15.52 -9.34 20.43
C GLN A 169 -16.05 -7.90 20.33
N GLY A 170 -17.00 -7.64 19.43
CA GLY A 170 -17.57 -6.31 19.19
C GLY A 170 -16.73 -5.44 18.27
N HIS A 171 -15.80 -6.03 17.49
CA HIS A 171 -14.98 -5.33 16.51
C HIS A 171 -15.61 -5.40 15.10
N ILE A 172 -15.52 -4.31 14.36
CA ILE A 172 -15.92 -4.22 12.96
C ILE A 172 -14.67 -3.97 12.14
N LYS A 173 -14.33 -4.92 11.27
CA LYS A 173 -13.08 -4.91 10.50
C LYS A 173 -13.36 -4.75 9.02
N ALA A 174 -12.62 -3.85 8.38
CA ALA A 174 -12.66 -3.62 6.95
C ALA A 174 -11.27 -3.41 6.39
N ASP A 175 -10.97 -4.04 5.26
CA ASP A 175 -9.69 -3.96 4.57
C ASP A 175 -9.87 -3.32 3.19
N LEU A 176 -9.02 -2.35 2.86
CA LEU A 176 -8.90 -1.79 1.51
C LEU A 176 -7.72 -2.44 0.81
N SER A 177 -8.03 -3.17 -0.26
CA SER A 177 -7.05 -3.98 -0.98
C SER A 177 -6.89 -3.51 -2.43
N TYR A 178 -5.66 -3.63 -2.94
CA TYR A 178 -5.24 -3.30 -4.30
C TYR A 178 -4.53 -4.49 -4.96
N ASN A 179 -4.15 -4.34 -6.22
CA ASN A 179 -3.36 -5.36 -6.90
C ASN A 179 -1.97 -5.51 -6.27
N VAL A 180 -1.45 -6.73 -6.27
CA VAL A 180 -0.10 -7.05 -5.77
C VAL A 180 0.97 -6.46 -6.68
N VAL A 181 0.79 -6.61 -8.01
CA VAL A 181 1.71 -6.08 -9.03
C VAL A 181 1.16 -4.77 -9.54
N ARG A 182 2.00 -3.73 -9.47
CA ARG A 182 1.60 -2.35 -9.73
C ARG A 182 2.61 -1.69 -10.66
N PRO A 183 2.27 -1.45 -11.93
CA PRO A 183 3.10 -0.66 -12.83
C PRO A 183 3.35 0.75 -12.29
N TYR A 184 4.60 1.21 -12.45
CA TYR A 184 5.05 2.53 -12.02
C TYR A 184 5.54 3.35 -13.22
N PHE A 185 5.22 4.64 -13.19
CA PHE A 185 5.78 5.65 -14.07
C PHE A 185 6.05 6.93 -13.28
N GLY A 186 7.23 7.51 -13.48
CA GLY A 186 7.65 8.70 -12.76
C GLY A 186 8.70 9.52 -13.48
N ILE A 187 9.02 10.63 -12.86
CA ILE A 187 10.14 11.51 -13.19
C ILE A 187 10.98 11.71 -11.96
N GLY A 188 12.27 11.90 -12.13
CA GLY A 188 13.14 12.13 -10.99
C GLY A 188 14.26 13.13 -11.29
N PHE A 189 14.84 13.59 -10.22
CA PHE A 189 16.00 14.50 -10.20
C PHE A 189 17.12 13.92 -9.35
N GLY A 190 18.32 14.01 -9.84
CA GLY A 190 19.49 13.39 -9.27
C GLY A 190 19.92 12.19 -10.10
N ARG A 191 21.05 11.61 -9.76
CA ARG A 191 21.58 10.39 -10.37
C ARG A 191 22.13 9.53 -9.24
N GLY A 192 21.60 8.33 -9.09
CA GLY A 192 21.95 7.46 -7.98
C GLY A 192 23.43 7.05 -8.00
N ILE A 193 23.98 6.79 -9.19
CA ILE A 193 25.40 6.55 -9.37
C ILE A 193 26.02 7.65 -10.24
N ARG A 194 27.02 8.31 -9.69
CA ARG A 194 27.83 9.33 -10.35
C ARG A 194 29.31 8.93 -10.29
N SER A 195 30.04 9.13 -11.37
CA SER A 195 31.47 8.81 -11.42
C SER A 195 32.33 9.74 -10.55
N ASP A 196 31.89 10.99 -10.38
CA ASP A 196 32.61 12.05 -9.66
C ASP A 196 32.30 12.08 -8.15
N LYS A 197 31.30 11.35 -7.66
CA LYS A 197 30.89 11.43 -6.25
C LYS A 197 30.62 10.05 -5.67
N ARG A 198 30.98 9.88 -4.38
CA ARG A 198 30.68 8.67 -3.61
C ARG A 198 29.26 8.69 -3.03
N VAL A 199 28.76 9.89 -2.70
CA VAL A 199 27.41 10.08 -2.17
C VAL A 199 26.59 10.88 -3.16
N SER A 200 25.38 10.46 -3.44
CA SER A 200 24.43 11.13 -4.33
C SER A 200 23.00 11.04 -3.77
N THR A 201 22.16 11.96 -4.17
CA THR A 201 20.75 12.02 -3.74
C THR A 201 19.86 12.05 -4.96
N THR A 202 18.75 11.33 -4.92
CA THR A 202 17.65 11.43 -5.90
C THR A 202 16.34 11.79 -5.21
N VAL A 203 15.49 12.47 -5.95
CA VAL A 203 14.08 12.73 -5.60
C VAL A 203 13.24 12.31 -6.77
N ASP A 204 12.34 11.37 -6.51
CA ASP A 204 11.50 10.74 -7.50
C ASP A 204 10.02 11.06 -7.22
N LEU A 205 9.30 11.45 -8.25
CA LEU A 205 7.88 11.75 -8.24
C LEU A 205 7.20 10.89 -9.30
N GLY A 206 6.19 10.16 -8.92
CA GLY A 206 5.52 9.30 -9.89
C GLY A 206 4.16 8.80 -9.42
N VAL A 207 3.65 7.88 -10.19
CA VAL A 207 2.37 7.24 -9.95
C VAL A 207 2.48 5.73 -10.12
N VAL A 208 1.78 5.02 -9.27
CA VAL A 208 1.62 3.58 -9.33
C VAL A 208 0.19 3.27 -9.73
N TYR A 209 0.00 2.49 -10.79
CA TYR A 209 -1.31 1.96 -11.12
C TYR A 209 -1.59 0.73 -10.25
N ALA A 210 -2.38 0.92 -9.20
CA ALA A 210 -2.67 -0.11 -8.21
C ALA A 210 -3.92 -0.95 -8.56
N GLY A 211 -4.63 -0.60 -9.64
CA GLY A 211 -5.90 -1.21 -10.03
C GLY A 211 -7.07 -0.71 -9.19
N ASN A 212 -8.26 -1.18 -9.50
CA ASN A 212 -9.45 -0.78 -8.77
C ASN A 212 -9.39 -1.32 -7.34
N PRO A 213 -9.51 -0.45 -6.33
CA PRO A 213 -9.52 -0.88 -4.94
C PRO A 213 -10.74 -1.76 -4.62
N LYS A 214 -10.55 -2.70 -3.72
CA LYS A 214 -11.59 -3.60 -3.22
C LYS A 214 -11.70 -3.38 -1.72
N LEU A 215 -12.87 -2.94 -1.28
CA LEU A 215 -13.22 -2.92 0.13
C LEU A 215 -13.67 -4.33 0.52
N GLN A 216 -13.03 -4.93 1.51
CA GLN A 216 -13.37 -6.23 2.04
C GLN A 216 -13.73 -6.10 3.51
N SER A 217 -14.73 -6.83 3.94
CA SER A 217 -15.07 -7.00 5.34
C SER A 217 -15.48 -8.44 5.62
N TYR A 218 -15.77 -8.73 6.87
CA TYR A 218 -16.12 -10.07 7.30
C TYR A 218 -17.54 -10.08 7.83
N ASP A 219 -18.32 -11.08 7.43
CA ASP A 219 -19.68 -11.30 7.94
C ASP A 219 -19.64 -12.31 9.09
N TYR A 220 -19.62 -11.79 10.31
CA TYR A 220 -19.60 -12.59 11.53
C TYR A 220 -20.98 -13.10 11.95
N THR A 221 -22.04 -12.67 11.29
CA THR A 221 -23.40 -13.17 11.56
C THR A 221 -23.60 -14.61 11.07
N LEU A 222 -22.78 -15.04 10.10
CA LEU A 222 -22.88 -16.35 9.46
C LEU A 222 -21.89 -17.38 10.01
N SER A 223 -20.80 -16.95 10.64
CA SER A 223 -19.79 -17.84 11.24
C SER A 223 -18.93 -17.11 12.26
N ALA A 224 -18.39 -17.85 13.25
CA ALA A 224 -17.49 -17.30 14.26
C ALA A 224 -16.20 -16.72 13.67
N GLU A 225 -15.73 -17.22 12.52
CA GLU A 225 -14.55 -16.73 11.82
C GLU A 225 -14.88 -15.59 10.83
N GLY A 226 -16.16 -15.33 10.58
CA GLY A 226 -16.63 -14.41 9.56
C GLY A 226 -16.37 -14.92 8.14
N LYS A 227 -17.23 -14.57 7.21
CA LYS A 227 -17.01 -14.81 5.77
C LYS A 227 -16.55 -13.52 5.11
N PRO A 228 -15.53 -13.56 4.24
CA PRO A 228 -15.11 -12.38 3.52
C PRO A 228 -16.21 -11.94 2.53
N VAL A 229 -16.62 -10.69 2.65
CA VAL A 229 -17.53 -10.01 1.72
C VAL A 229 -16.75 -8.94 1.00
N VAL A 230 -16.76 -8.99 -0.33
CA VAL A 230 -16.10 -8.00 -1.18
C VAL A 230 -17.13 -6.99 -1.64
N PHE A 231 -16.95 -5.74 -1.26
CA PHE A 231 -17.82 -4.66 -1.69
C PHE A 231 -17.33 -4.11 -3.02
N THR A 232 -18.19 -4.13 -4.03
CA THR A 232 -17.93 -3.47 -5.30
C THR A 232 -18.30 -1.99 -5.21
N SER A 233 -17.73 -1.16 -6.09
CA SER A 233 -18.09 0.26 -6.16
C SER A 233 -19.59 0.49 -6.34
N ALA A 234 -20.30 -0.39 -7.07
CA ALA A 234 -21.74 -0.33 -7.23
C ALA A 234 -22.53 -0.59 -5.92
N MET A 235 -21.97 -1.39 -5.00
CA MET A 235 -22.58 -1.64 -3.69
C MET A 235 -22.39 -0.45 -2.74
N LEU A 236 -21.35 0.35 -2.96
CA LEU A 236 -20.96 1.49 -2.13
C LEU A 236 -21.51 2.82 -2.67
N ASP A 237 -22.10 2.81 -3.89
CA ASP A 237 -22.57 4.03 -4.56
C ASP A 237 -23.79 4.62 -3.83
N ASN A 238 -23.50 5.43 -2.83
CA ASN A 238 -24.46 6.24 -2.11
C ASN A 238 -23.95 7.67 -2.03
N LYS A 239 -24.78 8.64 -2.37
CA LYS A 239 -24.44 10.08 -2.37
C LYS A 239 -23.96 10.58 -0.99
N ASP A 240 -24.29 9.87 0.09
CA ASP A 240 -23.94 10.23 1.46
C ASP A 240 -22.55 9.69 1.92
N ASN A 241 -21.99 8.71 1.20
CA ASN A 241 -20.69 8.09 1.53
C ASN A 241 -19.49 8.74 0.82
N GLY A 242 -19.54 10.02 0.55
CA GLY A 242 -18.67 10.80 -0.34
C GLY A 242 -17.14 10.62 -0.23
N ILE A 243 -16.61 10.15 0.91
CA ILE A 243 -15.17 9.90 1.08
C ILE A 243 -14.82 8.46 0.68
N ILE A 244 -15.56 7.47 1.17
CA ILE A 244 -15.30 6.04 0.91
C ILE A 244 -15.46 5.75 -0.58
N ASP A 245 -16.52 6.27 -1.20
CA ASP A 245 -16.77 6.11 -2.64
C ASP A 245 -15.65 6.72 -3.50
N LYS A 246 -15.11 7.87 -3.10
CA LYS A 246 -13.98 8.51 -3.79
C LYS A 246 -12.71 7.66 -3.69
N PHE A 247 -12.36 7.16 -2.51
CA PHE A 247 -11.18 6.31 -2.33
C PHE A 247 -11.30 4.98 -3.07
N CYS A 248 -12.49 4.38 -3.11
CA CYS A 248 -12.76 3.14 -3.84
C CYS A 248 -12.73 3.29 -5.37
N LYS A 249 -12.59 4.50 -5.90
CA LYS A 249 -12.53 4.77 -7.35
C LYS A 249 -11.14 5.22 -7.83
N ILE A 250 -10.15 5.37 -6.94
CA ILE A 250 -8.83 5.85 -7.32
C ILE A 250 -7.89 4.66 -7.60
N PRO A 251 -7.67 4.30 -8.88
CA PRO A 251 -6.78 3.19 -9.25
C PRO A 251 -5.30 3.57 -9.23
N ILE A 252 -5.00 4.86 -9.00
CA ILE A 252 -3.66 5.43 -9.11
C ILE A 252 -3.23 5.98 -7.75
N LEU A 253 -2.07 5.55 -7.26
CA LEU A 253 -1.48 6.05 -6.03
C LEU A 253 -0.26 6.93 -6.35
N PRO A 254 -0.16 8.14 -5.79
CA PRO A 254 1.03 8.98 -5.93
C PRO A 254 2.20 8.36 -5.17
N VAL A 255 3.39 8.51 -5.70
CA VAL A 255 4.64 8.11 -5.04
C VAL A 255 5.60 9.28 -5.06
N VAL A 256 6.09 9.63 -3.87
CA VAL A 256 7.21 10.58 -3.68
C VAL A 256 8.28 9.83 -2.92
N LYS A 257 9.50 9.81 -3.42
CA LYS A 257 10.61 9.07 -2.83
C LYS A 257 11.88 9.92 -2.83
N VAL A 258 12.62 9.86 -1.73
CA VAL A 258 13.94 10.47 -1.58
C VAL A 258 14.92 9.36 -1.21
N ASN A 259 16.04 9.30 -1.95
CA ASN A 259 17.08 8.31 -1.77
C ASN A 259 18.43 9.00 -1.56
N ILE A 260 19.24 8.46 -0.65
CA ILE A 260 20.63 8.90 -0.43
C ILE A 260 21.53 7.72 -0.72
N TYR A 261 22.10 7.69 -1.93
CA TYR A 261 22.95 6.60 -2.40
C TYR A 261 24.38 6.75 -1.92
N ILE A 262 24.95 5.65 -1.48
CA ILE A 262 26.37 5.51 -1.17
C ILE A 262 26.94 4.47 -2.14
N ARG A 263 27.85 4.92 -3.04
CA ARG A 263 28.50 4.04 -4.00
C ARG A 263 29.47 3.10 -3.28
N ILE A 264 29.34 1.80 -3.56
CA ILE A 264 30.16 0.74 -2.99
C ILE A 264 31.42 0.56 -3.84
N PHE A 265 31.26 0.45 -5.17
CA PHE A 265 32.33 0.36 -6.16
C PHE A 265 31.92 0.97 -7.50
#